data_acfba25547fbc16098fbc97caa0dd089
#
_entry.id   acfba25547fbc16098fbc97caa0dd089
#
_cell.length_a   1.000
_cell.length_b   1.000
_cell.length_c   1.000
_cell.angle_alpha   90.00
_cell.angle_beta   90.00
_cell.angle_gamma   90.00
#
_symmetry.space_group_name_H-M   'P 1'
#
loop_
_entity.id
_entity.type
_entity.pdbx_description
1 polymer ?
#
loop_
_entity_poly.entity_id
_entity_poly.type
_entity_poly.pdbx_seq_one_letter_code
_entity_poly.pdbx_strand_id
1 'polypeptide(L)'
;MGKARHTEGIHKISYPGGKCYLYRLILCDKAGTPFKTTEPEKFLSARSLLRRHKQRLPIDSTDLPLSPLYLSRIAEKGVSIIGKSKWNNSVLIKTSRKDAVKSLLELSFVKKVALVFSSPDSIDKPVRSAFHREFNRWDTISQGAYGITEEQIKSLNGIRLHQAGFLGKGKLIAVLDGGFMNVDKIPSLRNIKMADISDIISRNAKGIFSEIDHGTKVLSVMAVNVPNTYIGTAPEASYALIRCEDRQTESLSEEDYWAEAAEYADSIGADIINSSLGYHDFDDATTNYQYADLDGEKTMISHTASLLANKGIILVNSAGNDGMGTWKKVNAPGDAHNALTVGAISQNHLNAPFSSVGPTADGRIKPDVMAYGSPVAVLSGRGTIVNEMGTSFSAPLISGMIACLWQALPHKTAKEIIDLVRKSSDRYTTPDNVFGYGIPDFWKAYNGGNK
;
A
#
# COMPACT_ATOMS: atom_id res chain seq x y z
N MET A 1 41.29 20.77 4.54
CA MET A 1 40.82 20.09 5.76
C MET A 1 39.74 19.09 5.33
N GLY A 2 40.06 17.79 5.37
CA GLY A 2 39.23 16.73 4.80
C GLY A 2 37.99 16.46 5.64
N LYS A 3 36.82 16.40 4.96
CA LYS A 3 35.60 15.89 5.56
C LYS A 3 35.77 14.38 5.78
N ALA A 4 35.84 13.94 7.02
CA ALA A 4 35.75 12.53 7.40
C ALA A 4 34.36 12.02 6.98
N ARG A 5 34.33 11.14 5.98
CA ARG A 5 33.15 10.32 5.70
C ARG A 5 33.01 9.33 6.86
N HIS A 6 32.03 9.51 7.73
CA HIS A 6 31.59 8.47 8.64
C HIS A 6 30.99 7.35 7.79
N THR A 7 31.76 6.31 7.54
CA THR A 7 31.24 5.03 7.05
C THR A 7 30.42 4.44 8.20
N GLU A 8 29.12 4.40 8.05
CA GLU A 8 28.25 3.60 8.93
C GLU A 8 28.72 2.15 8.84
N GLY A 9 29.10 1.56 9.96
CA GLY A 9 29.55 0.18 10.00
C GLY A 9 28.35 -0.74 9.72
N ILE A 10 28.48 -1.62 8.72
CA ILE A 10 27.52 -2.69 8.45
C ILE A 10 28.07 -3.95 9.13
N HIS A 11 27.27 -4.57 10.01
CA HIS A 11 27.59 -5.87 10.58
C HIS A 11 26.75 -6.94 9.89
N LYS A 12 27.40 -8.01 9.42
CA LYS A 12 26.69 -9.22 8.98
C LYS A 12 26.31 -10.04 10.20
N ILE A 13 25.03 -10.37 10.29
CA ILE A 13 24.51 -11.30 11.29
C ILE A 13 23.90 -12.51 10.58
N SER A 14 23.91 -13.68 11.22
CA SER A 14 23.17 -14.82 10.72
C SER A 14 21.69 -14.49 10.58
N TYR A 15 21.05 -15.01 9.55
CA TYR A 15 19.62 -14.75 9.33
C TYR A 15 18.81 -15.18 10.56
N PRO A 16 17.99 -14.26 11.15
CA PRO A 16 17.18 -14.59 12.33
C PRO A 16 16.14 -15.65 11.97
N GLY A 17 16.15 -16.78 12.60
CA GLY A 17 15.23 -17.88 12.31
C GLY A 17 15.86 -19.04 11.53
N GLY A 18 17.16 -18.95 11.21
CA GLY A 18 17.93 -20.01 10.59
C GLY A 18 17.52 -20.32 9.14
N LYS A 19 18.04 -21.44 8.61
CA LYS A 19 17.75 -21.83 7.23
C LYS A 19 16.28 -22.19 7.04
N CYS A 20 15.60 -21.46 6.17
CA CYS A 20 14.21 -21.72 5.82
C CYS A 20 13.93 -21.39 4.35
N TYR A 21 12.87 -21.98 3.85
CA TYR A 21 12.33 -21.78 2.51
C TYR A 21 10.86 -21.42 2.61
N LEU A 22 10.42 -20.46 1.81
CA LEU A 22 9.01 -20.17 1.61
C LEU A 22 8.59 -20.66 0.24
N TYR A 23 7.49 -21.40 0.20
CA TYR A 23 6.91 -21.86 -1.04
C TYR A 23 5.47 -21.37 -1.15
N ARG A 24 5.13 -20.85 -2.33
CA ARG A 24 3.76 -20.54 -2.72
C ARG A 24 3.16 -21.77 -3.38
N LEU A 25 2.10 -22.29 -2.79
CA LEU A 25 1.28 -23.34 -3.36
C LEU A 25 0.09 -22.69 -4.08
N ILE A 26 -0.13 -23.03 -5.33
CA ILE A 26 -1.35 -22.67 -6.05
C ILE A 26 -2.29 -23.87 -6.00
N LEU A 27 -3.52 -23.67 -5.52
CA LEU A 27 -4.54 -24.68 -5.41
C LEU A 27 -5.41 -24.72 -6.67
N CYS A 28 -5.96 -25.91 -7.00
CA CYS A 28 -6.84 -26.07 -8.16
C CYS A 28 -8.17 -25.32 -7.97
N ASP A 29 -8.71 -25.39 -6.76
CA ASP A 29 -10.04 -24.89 -6.41
C ASP A 29 -10.18 -24.67 -4.90
N LYS A 30 -11.40 -24.50 -4.41
CA LYS A 30 -11.78 -24.40 -3.00
C LYS A 30 -12.75 -25.50 -2.58
N ALA A 31 -12.70 -26.66 -3.22
CA ALA A 31 -13.64 -27.74 -2.94
C ALA A 31 -13.59 -28.13 -1.46
N GLY A 32 -14.77 -28.39 -0.89
CA GLY A 32 -14.91 -28.68 0.55
C GLY A 32 -14.79 -27.48 1.48
N THR A 33 -14.78 -26.24 0.95
CA THR A 33 -14.98 -25.06 1.81
C THR A 33 -16.39 -25.08 2.41
N PRO A 34 -16.56 -24.84 3.71
CA PRO A 34 -17.90 -24.79 4.32
C PRO A 34 -18.62 -23.47 4.06
N PHE A 35 -17.94 -22.49 3.47
CA PHE A 35 -18.47 -21.16 3.20
C PHE A 35 -19.27 -21.14 1.87
N LYS A 36 -20.31 -20.31 1.83
CA LYS A 36 -21.17 -20.14 0.65
C LYS A 36 -21.31 -18.67 0.30
N THR A 37 -21.39 -18.36 -0.99
CA THR A 37 -21.63 -16.98 -1.47
C THR A 37 -22.98 -16.42 -1.05
N THR A 38 -23.94 -17.30 -0.67
CA THR A 38 -25.25 -16.93 -0.13
C THR A 38 -25.24 -16.56 1.34
N GLU A 39 -24.11 -16.77 2.06
CA GLU A 39 -23.92 -16.49 3.49
C GLU A 39 -22.65 -15.66 3.70
N PRO A 40 -22.49 -14.52 3.00
CA PRO A 40 -21.23 -13.79 2.98
C PRO A 40 -20.85 -13.14 4.33
N GLU A 41 -21.82 -12.94 5.23
CA GLU A 41 -21.60 -12.43 6.58
C GLU A 41 -20.69 -13.32 7.44
N LYS A 42 -20.47 -14.57 7.03
CA LYS A 42 -19.56 -15.51 7.71
C LYS A 42 -18.07 -15.21 7.44
N PHE A 43 -17.76 -14.40 6.44
CA PHE A 43 -16.38 -14.11 6.04
C PHE A 43 -16.13 -12.65 5.58
N LEU A 44 -17.17 -11.83 5.49
CA LEU A 44 -17.08 -10.40 5.21
C LEU A 44 -17.82 -9.61 6.30
N SER A 45 -17.25 -8.48 6.72
CA SER A 45 -17.89 -7.59 7.68
C SER A 45 -19.15 -6.94 7.09
N ALA A 46 -20.05 -6.49 7.96
CA ALA A 46 -21.23 -5.72 7.55
C ALA A 46 -20.85 -4.48 6.71
N ARG A 47 -19.69 -3.85 7.01
CA ARG A 47 -19.17 -2.71 6.24
C ARG A 47 -18.74 -3.11 4.83
N SER A 48 -18.06 -4.25 4.67
CA SER A 48 -17.69 -4.80 3.36
C SER A 48 -18.92 -5.11 2.51
N LEU A 49 -19.91 -5.77 3.12
CA LEU A 49 -21.18 -6.08 2.44
C LEU A 49 -21.94 -4.82 2.00
N LEU A 50 -22.01 -3.81 2.89
CA LEU A 50 -22.65 -2.53 2.57
C LEU A 50 -21.94 -1.79 1.42
N ARG A 51 -20.59 -1.80 1.40
CA ARG A 51 -19.79 -1.20 0.30
C ARG A 51 -20.14 -1.85 -1.03
N ARG A 52 -20.16 -3.20 -1.08
CA ARG A 52 -20.49 -3.93 -2.30
C ARG A 52 -21.93 -3.72 -2.74
N HIS A 53 -22.87 -3.76 -1.80
CA HIS A 53 -24.28 -3.51 -2.08
C HIS A 53 -24.49 -2.11 -2.68
N LYS A 54 -23.90 -1.06 -2.11
CA LYS A 54 -24.00 0.31 -2.64
C LYS A 54 -23.45 0.45 -4.06
N GLN A 55 -22.46 -0.35 -4.42
CA GLN A 55 -21.84 -0.34 -5.74
C GLN A 55 -22.40 -1.42 -6.67
N ARG A 56 -23.41 -2.20 -6.22
CA ARG A 56 -24.04 -3.30 -6.96
C ARG A 56 -23.05 -4.37 -7.43
N LEU A 57 -22.06 -4.68 -6.59
CA LEU A 57 -21.04 -5.67 -6.87
C LEU A 57 -21.44 -7.03 -6.29
N PRO A 58 -21.25 -8.13 -7.04
CA PRO A 58 -21.59 -9.47 -6.57
C PRO A 58 -20.61 -9.98 -5.53
N ILE A 59 -21.06 -10.96 -4.77
CA ILE A 59 -20.22 -11.87 -4.00
C ILE A 59 -20.02 -13.10 -4.87
N ASP A 60 -18.77 -13.48 -5.16
CA ASP A 60 -18.44 -14.57 -6.06
C ASP A 60 -17.51 -15.61 -5.41
N SER A 61 -17.11 -16.63 -6.18
CA SER A 61 -16.26 -17.72 -5.69
C SER A 61 -14.87 -17.26 -5.25
N THR A 62 -14.38 -16.12 -5.75
CA THR A 62 -13.08 -15.56 -5.31
C THR A 62 -13.13 -15.10 -3.86
N ASP A 63 -14.31 -14.68 -3.37
CA ASP A 63 -14.51 -14.22 -2.00
C ASP A 63 -14.49 -15.35 -0.96
N LEU A 64 -14.79 -16.59 -1.38
CA LEU A 64 -14.86 -17.72 -0.47
C LEU A 64 -13.49 -18.01 0.14
N PRO A 65 -13.40 -18.23 1.47
CA PRO A 65 -12.18 -18.71 2.11
C PRO A 65 -11.73 -20.06 1.56
N LEU A 66 -10.43 -20.32 1.63
CA LEU A 66 -9.84 -21.60 1.23
C LEU A 66 -10.43 -22.75 2.06
N SER A 67 -10.42 -23.96 1.47
CA SER A 67 -10.91 -25.17 2.11
C SER A 67 -10.08 -25.51 3.37
N PRO A 68 -10.70 -25.58 4.57
CA PRO A 68 -9.99 -26.00 5.78
C PRO A 68 -9.40 -27.41 5.66
N LEU A 69 -10.05 -28.29 4.90
CA LEU A 69 -9.53 -29.63 4.61
C LEU A 69 -8.20 -29.55 3.85
N TYR A 70 -8.10 -28.69 2.84
CA TYR A 70 -6.86 -28.50 2.08
C TYR A 70 -5.75 -27.96 2.98
N LEU A 71 -6.06 -26.97 3.83
CA LEU A 71 -5.09 -26.41 4.77
C LEU A 71 -4.60 -27.48 5.77
N SER A 72 -5.50 -28.33 6.30
CA SER A 72 -5.11 -29.44 7.18
C SER A 72 -4.18 -30.43 6.48
N ARG A 73 -4.52 -30.86 5.26
CA ARG A 73 -3.71 -31.78 4.46
C ARG A 73 -2.33 -31.23 4.12
N ILE A 74 -2.22 -29.92 3.87
CA ILE A 74 -0.93 -29.25 3.67
C ILE A 74 -0.11 -29.29 4.97
N ALA A 75 -0.72 -28.95 6.10
CA ALA A 75 -0.04 -28.94 7.40
C ALA A 75 0.44 -30.34 7.83
N GLU A 76 -0.31 -31.42 7.51
CA GLU A 76 0.06 -32.83 7.74
C GLU A 76 1.36 -33.23 7.03
N LYS A 77 1.81 -32.50 6.00
CA LYS A 77 3.12 -32.70 5.35
C LYS A 77 4.30 -32.15 6.17
N GLY A 78 4.06 -31.65 7.39
CA GLY A 78 5.09 -31.15 8.30
C GLY A 78 5.66 -29.79 7.90
N VAL A 79 4.82 -28.93 7.32
CA VAL A 79 5.13 -27.55 6.95
C VAL A 79 4.26 -26.57 7.73
N SER A 80 4.74 -25.33 7.91
CA SER A 80 3.99 -24.27 8.58
C SER A 80 3.29 -23.39 7.54
N ILE A 81 1.98 -23.24 7.64
CA ILE A 81 1.24 -22.28 6.83
C ILE A 81 1.41 -20.90 7.46
N ILE A 82 1.95 -19.95 6.70
CA ILE A 82 2.24 -18.60 7.17
C ILE A 82 1.44 -17.50 6.41
N GLY A 83 0.84 -17.82 5.27
CA GLY A 83 0.02 -16.91 4.50
C GLY A 83 -1.05 -17.63 3.68
N LYS A 84 -2.11 -16.93 3.32
CA LYS A 84 -3.24 -17.44 2.52
C LYS A 84 -3.82 -16.33 1.66
N SER A 85 -4.09 -16.65 0.40
CA SER A 85 -4.84 -15.76 -0.48
C SER A 85 -6.04 -16.49 -1.06
N LYS A 86 -7.24 -16.00 -0.72
CA LYS A 86 -8.49 -16.51 -1.27
C LYS A 86 -8.71 -16.09 -2.71
N TRP A 87 -8.23 -14.90 -3.10
CA TRP A 87 -8.38 -14.39 -4.47
C TRP A 87 -7.47 -15.13 -5.46
N ASN A 88 -6.25 -15.47 -5.01
CA ASN A 88 -5.26 -16.17 -5.83
C ASN A 88 -5.30 -17.70 -5.67
N ASN A 89 -6.20 -18.23 -4.83
CA ASN A 89 -6.23 -19.66 -4.50
C ASN A 89 -4.84 -20.17 -4.08
N SER A 90 -4.14 -19.43 -3.22
CA SER A 90 -2.77 -19.76 -2.84
C SER A 90 -2.57 -19.88 -1.35
N VAL A 91 -1.54 -20.64 -0.98
CA VAL A 91 -1.08 -20.83 0.41
C VAL A 91 0.42 -20.62 0.44
N LEU A 92 0.88 -19.73 1.32
CA LEU A 92 2.30 -19.53 1.58
C LEU A 92 2.71 -20.44 2.76
N ILE A 93 3.68 -21.29 2.54
CA ILE A 93 4.21 -22.20 3.57
C ILE A 93 5.67 -21.90 3.87
N LYS A 94 6.07 -22.21 5.12
CA LYS A 94 7.46 -22.17 5.60
C LYS A 94 7.93 -23.56 5.96
N THR A 95 9.15 -23.91 5.53
CA THR A 95 9.79 -25.18 5.87
C THR A 95 11.31 -25.03 5.92
N SER A 96 11.98 -25.86 6.74
CA SER A 96 13.44 -25.99 6.70
C SER A 96 13.93 -27.04 5.69
N ARG A 97 13.02 -27.80 5.07
CA ARG A 97 13.32 -28.93 4.16
C ARG A 97 12.99 -28.61 2.72
N LYS A 98 13.99 -28.65 1.86
CA LYS A 98 13.79 -28.50 0.38
C LYS A 98 12.97 -29.63 -0.24
N ASP A 99 13.08 -30.84 0.31
CA ASP A 99 12.41 -32.05 -0.19
C ASP A 99 10.90 -32.08 0.08
N ALA A 100 10.41 -31.20 0.97
CA ALA A 100 8.98 -31.07 1.28
C ALA A 100 8.12 -30.83 0.03
N VAL A 101 8.68 -30.19 -1.02
CA VAL A 101 7.99 -29.89 -2.30
C VAL A 101 7.44 -31.15 -2.95
N LYS A 102 8.18 -32.29 -2.92
CA LYS A 102 7.73 -33.55 -3.53
C LYS A 102 6.42 -34.03 -2.91
N SER A 103 6.36 -34.05 -1.56
CA SER A 103 5.18 -34.51 -0.85
C SER A 103 3.97 -33.57 -0.97
N LEU A 104 4.22 -32.28 -1.21
CA LEU A 104 3.15 -31.30 -1.45
C LEU A 104 2.56 -31.43 -2.87
N LEU A 105 3.38 -31.77 -3.87
CA LEU A 105 2.92 -32.02 -5.24
C LEU A 105 2.12 -33.32 -5.39
N GLU A 106 2.22 -34.26 -4.41
CA GLU A 106 1.39 -35.47 -4.37
C GLU A 106 -0.08 -35.17 -3.97
N LEU A 107 -0.36 -33.97 -3.42
CA LEU A 107 -1.71 -33.57 -3.07
C LEU A 107 -2.47 -33.19 -4.34
N SER A 108 -3.50 -33.94 -4.71
CA SER A 108 -4.25 -33.79 -5.97
C SER A 108 -4.83 -32.38 -6.21
N PHE A 109 -5.07 -31.62 -5.13
CA PHE A 109 -5.59 -30.27 -5.18
C PHE A 109 -4.48 -29.20 -5.27
N VAL A 110 -3.20 -29.57 -5.25
CA VAL A 110 -2.07 -28.65 -5.44
C VAL A 110 -1.67 -28.64 -6.92
N LYS A 111 -1.90 -27.52 -7.59
CA LYS A 111 -1.61 -27.34 -9.02
C LYS A 111 -0.14 -27.01 -9.29
N LYS A 112 0.47 -26.19 -8.41
CA LYS A 112 1.85 -25.71 -8.58
C LYS A 112 2.46 -25.40 -7.21
N VAL A 113 3.77 -25.62 -7.08
CA VAL A 113 4.58 -25.18 -5.96
C VAL A 113 5.72 -24.34 -6.49
N ALA A 114 5.88 -23.12 -6.02
CA ALA A 114 6.93 -22.19 -6.42
C ALA A 114 7.74 -21.76 -5.19
N LEU A 115 9.07 -21.79 -5.30
CA LEU A 115 9.95 -21.17 -4.31
C LEU A 115 9.84 -19.65 -4.45
N VAL A 116 9.48 -18.95 -3.38
CA VAL A 116 9.34 -17.49 -3.36
C VAL A 116 10.35 -16.83 -2.43
N PHE A 117 10.99 -17.61 -1.56
CA PHE A 117 12.06 -17.13 -0.69
C PHE A 117 12.95 -18.29 -0.23
N SER A 118 14.26 -18.03 -0.20
CA SER A 118 15.26 -18.88 0.46
C SER A 118 16.08 -17.99 1.40
N SER A 119 16.06 -18.28 2.70
CA SER A 119 16.80 -17.47 3.65
C SER A 119 18.27 -17.37 3.27
N PRO A 120 18.85 -16.16 3.25
CA PRO A 120 20.29 -15.99 3.12
C PRO A 120 21.02 -16.59 4.33
N ASP A 121 22.32 -16.83 4.22
CA ASP A 121 23.11 -17.30 5.37
C ASP A 121 23.32 -16.16 6.39
N SER A 122 23.37 -14.92 5.89
CA SER A 122 23.51 -13.71 6.71
C SER A 122 22.76 -12.54 6.09
N ILE A 123 22.39 -11.57 6.91
CA ILE A 123 21.82 -10.29 6.52
C ILE A 123 22.69 -9.15 7.05
N ASP A 124 22.66 -8.04 6.36
CA ASP A 124 23.32 -6.81 6.79
C ASP A 124 22.45 -6.13 7.87
N LYS A 125 23.03 -5.95 9.05
CA LYS A 125 22.40 -5.17 10.13
C LYS A 125 23.13 -3.84 10.24
N PRO A 126 22.46 -2.73 9.96
CA PRO A 126 23.07 -1.42 10.16
C PRO A 126 23.41 -1.26 11.64
N VAL A 127 24.63 -0.83 11.94
CA VAL A 127 24.98 -0.34 13.28
C VAL A 127 24.07 0.86 13.52
N ARG A 128 23.27 0.81 14.59
CA ARG A 128 22.49 1.99 14.98
C ARG A 128 23.45 3.15 15.14
N SER A 129 23.49 4.04 14.17
CA SER A 129 24.27 5.25 14.28
C SER A 129 23.74 6.04 15.47
N ALA A 130 24.66 6.55 16.28
CA ALA A 130 24.33 7.44 17.36
C ALA A 130 23.54 8.62 16.77
N PHE A 131 22.27 8.73 17.18
CA PHE A 131 21.41 9.88 17.03
C PHE A 131 21.69 10.81 15.84
N HIS A 132 21.09 10.54 14.67
CA HIS A 132 20.81 11.63 13.73
C HIS A 132 19.81 12.56 14.42
N ARG A 133 20.26 13.78 14.70
CA ARG A 133 19.39 14.83 15.23
C ARG A 133 18.42 15.23 14.13
N GLU A 134 17.19 14.75 14.19
CA GLU A 134 16.13 15.21 13.31
C GLU A 134 15.89 16.70 13.60
N PHE A 135 15.87 17.50 12.53
CA PHE A 135 15.48 18.90 12.65
C PHE A 135 13.96 18.96 12.78
N ASN A 136 13.48 19.21 14.00
CA ASN A 136 12.06 19.32 14.26
C ASN A 136 11.51 20.65 13.73
N ARG A 137 10.46 20.59 12.92
CA ARG A 137 9.81 21.76 12.32
C ARG A 137 8.54 22.20 13.06
N TRP A 138 8.22 21.62 14.19
CA TRP A 138 7.07 22.06 15.01
C TRP A 138 7.16 23.54 15.42
N ASP A 139 8.38 24.05 15.58
CA ASP A 139 8.65 25.43 15.95
C ASP A 139 8.65 26.39 14.75
N THR A 140 8.43 25.89 13.53
CA THR A 140 8.31 26.73 12.35
C THR A 140 6.98 27.45 12.39
N ILE A 141 7.00 28.77 12.60
CA ILE A 141 5.80 29.59 12.59
C ILE A 141 5.22 29.60 11.17
N SER A 142 4.09 28.93 11.01
CA SER A 142 3.31 28.94 9.79
C SER A 142 2.12 29.89 9.97
N GLN A 143 1.89 30.75 8.98
CA GLN A 143 0.70 31.61 8.94
C GLN A 143 -0.39 30.84 8.20
N GLY A 144 -1.41 30.39 8.91
CA GLY A 144 -2.58 29.73 8.31
C GLY A 144 -3.08 28.52 9.08
N ALA A 145 -4.33 28.16 8.86
CA ALA A 145 -5.01 27.08 9.56
C ALA A 145 -4.39 25.69 9.32
N TYR A 146 -3.72 25.49 8.19
CA TYR A 146 -3.10 24.24 7.76
C TYR A 146 -1.63 24.11 8.16
N GLY A 147 -1.03 25.22 8.63
CA GLY A 147 0.36 25.20 9.02
C GLY A 147 1.30 24.77 7.89
N ILE A 148 2.28 23.94 8.21
CA ILE A 148 3.32 23.52 7.27
C ILE A 148 2.79 22.69 6.08
N THR A 149 1.59 22.14 6.16
CA THR A 149 0.99 21.29 5.12
C THR A 149 0.11 22.05 4.13
N GLU A 150 -0.02 23.36 4.28
CA GLU A 150 -0.95 24.16 3.48
C GLU A 150 -0.72 24.00 1.98
N GLU A 151 0.51 24.17 1.49
CA GLU A 151 0.80 24.11 0.05
C GLU A 151 0.57 22.71 -0.53
N GLN A 152 0.86 21.63 0.22
CA GLN A 152 0.65 20.27 -0.29
C GLN A 152 -0.85 19.91 -0.42
N ILE A 153 -1.73 20.49 0.39
CA ILE A 153 -3.19 20.31 0.27
C ILE A 153 -3.78 21.28 -0.75
N LYS A 154 -3.30 22.51 -0.77
CA LYS A 154 -3.73 23.57 -1.69
C LYS A 154 -3.43 23.22 -3.14
N SER A 155 -2.29 22.57 -3.42
CA SER A 155 -1.91 22.12 -4.77
C SER A 155 -2.95 21.21 -5.42
N LEU A 156 -3.72 20.48 -4.61
CA LEU A 156 -4.81 19.59 -5.02
C LEU A 156 -6.19 20.27 -4.94
N ASN A 157 -6.23 21.59 -4.67
CA ASN A 157 -7.44 22.36 -4.36
C ASN A 157 -8.29 21.74 -3.22
N GLY A 158 -7.61 20.99 -2.31
CA GLY A 158 -8.22 20.21 -1.22
C GLY A 158 -8.79 21.07 -0.09
N ILE A 159 -8.20 22.27 0.14
CA ILE A 159 -8.67 23.20 1.19
C ILE A 159 -10.15 23.55 1.00
N ARG A 160 -10.62 23.69 -0.25
CA ARG A 160 -12.03 23.98 -0.53
C ARG A 160 -12.96 22.84 -0.11
N LEU A 161 -12.54 21.58 -0.28
CA LEU A 161 -13.32 20.44 0.21
C LEU A 161 -13.39 20.43 1.74
N HIS A 162 -12.27 20.71 2.41
CA HIS A 162 -12.23 20.80 3.87
C HIS A 162 -13.14 21.94 4.39
N GLN A 163 -13.09 23.12 3.75
CA GLN A 163 -13.97 24.26 4.10
C GLN A 163 -15.44 23.96 3.86
N ALA A 164 -15.76 23.08 2.90
CA ALA A 164 -17.12 22.58 2.67
C ALA A 164 -17.55 21.47 3.67
N GLY A 165 -16.68 21.11 4.64
CA GLY A 165 -16.97 20.12 5.69
C GLY A 165 -16.63 18.68 5.31
N PHE A 166 -15.91 18.44 4.20
CA PHE A 166 -15.52 17.10 3.74
C PHE A 166 -14.08 16.80 4.15
N LEU A 167 -13.91 16.12 5.28
CA LEU A 167 -12.65 15.81 5.94
C LEU A 167 -12.35 14.29 5.98
N GLY A 168 -13.06 13.49 5.14
CA GLY A 168 -12.93 12.04 5.07
C GLY A 168 -13.84 11.26 6.04
N LYS A 169 -14.73 11.94 6.77
CA LYS A 169 -15.62 11.32 7.75
C LYS A 169 -16.44 10.18 7.16
N GLY A 170 -16.45 9.03 7.87
CA GLY A 170 -17.20 7.84 7.45
C GLY A 170 -16.46 6.95 6.44
N LYS A 171 -15.31 7.37 5.93
CA LYS A 171 -14.46 6.54 5.07
C LYS A 171 -13.41 5.79 5.90
N LEU A 172 -13.08 4.57 5.44
CA LEU A 172 -12.02 3.74 6.02
C LEU A 172 -10.89 3.61 5.01
N ILE A 173 -9.72 4.09 5.41
CA ILE A 173 -8.47 3.96 4.64
C ILE A 173 -7.61 2.88 5.28
N ALA A 174 -7.33 1.80 4.56
CA ALA A 174 -6.32 0.83 4.96
C ALA A 174 -4.95 1.32 4.45
N VAL A 175 -3.98 1.39 5.35
CA VAL A 175 -2.59 1.75 5.04
C VAL A 175 -1.76 0.48 5.09
N LEU A 176 -1.28 0.03 3.93
CA LEU A 176 -0.40 -1.13 3.77
C LEU A 176 1.05 -0.64 3.75
N ASP A 177 1.88 -1.11 4.70
CA ASP A 177 3.25 -0.61 4.88
C ASP A 177 4.13 -1.60 5.65
N GLY A 178 5.43 -1.30 5.77
CA GLY A 178 6.41 -2.12 6.50
C GLY A 178 6.43 -1.91 8.02
N GLY A 179 5.75 -0.89 8.56
CA GLY A 179 5.72 -0.61 10.00
C GLY A 179 5.16 0.76 10.33
N PHE A 180 4.76 0.94 11.61
CA PHE A 180 4.07 2.14 12.09
C PHE A 180 4.65 2.61 13.42
N MET A 181 5.97 2.82 13.47
CA MET A 181 6.72 3.15 14.68
C MET A 181 6.04 4.22 15.53
N ASN A 182 5.77 3.88 16.79
CA ASN A 182 5.25 4.78 17.82
C ASN A 182 3.93 5.51 17.50
N VAL A 183 3.15 5.09 16.51
CA VAL A 183 1.83 5.70 16.23
C VAL A 183 0.95 5.69 17.49
N ASP A 184 1.05 4.67 18.32
CA ASP A 184 0.36 4.51 19.60
C ASP A 184 0.83 5.48 20.69
N LYS A 185 2.00 6.11 20.51
CA LYS A 185 2.64 6.99 21.52
C LYS A 185 2.68 8.46 21.12
N ILE A 186 2.72 8.75 19.82
CA ILE A 186 2.90 10.12 19.31
C ILE A 186 1.65 10.96 19.63
N PRO A 187 1.78 12.08 20.38
CA PRO A 187 0.64 12.86 20.84
C PRO A 187 -0.30 13.36 19.74
N SER A 188 0.26 13.81 18.61
CA SER A 188 -0.50 14.33 17.47
C SER A 188 -1.28 13.25 16.70
N LEU A 189 -1.01 11.96 16.95
CA LEU A 189 -1.72 10.81 16.38
C LEU A 189 -2.72 10.15 17.36
N ARG A 190 -2.81 10.61 18.63
CA ARG A 190 -3.69 10.00 19.63
C ARG A 190 -5.18 10.06 19.30
N ASN A 191 -5.59 11.07 18.55
CA ASN A 191 -7.01 11.32 18.23
C ASN A 191 -7.43 10.74 16.87
N ILE A 192 -6.55 10.03 16.16
CA ILE A 192 -6.94 9.39 14.92
C ILE A 192 -7.95 8.27 15.20
N LYS A 193 -8.91 8.11 14.29
CA LYS A 193 -9.91 7.05 14.39
C LYS A 193 -9.29 5.73 13.90
N MET A 194 -8.58 5.06 14.81
CA MET A 194 -8.01 3.74 14.53
C MET A 194 -9.13 2.72 14.48
N ALA A 195 -9.42 2.18 13.30
CA ALA A 195 -10.45 1.17 13.10
C ALA A 195 -9.91 -0.23 13.35
N ASP A 196 -8.65 -0.49 12.95
CA ASP A 196 -8.02 -1.80 13.09
C ASP A 196 -6.50 -1.71 12.98
N ILE A 197 -5.81 -2.75 13.50
CA ILE A 197 -4.38 -2.96 13.36
C ILE A 197 -4.10 -4.43 13.05
N SER A 198 -3.23 -4.73 12.09
CA SER A 198 -2.87 -6.10 11.73
C SER A 198 -1.39 -6.21 11.32
N ASP A 199 -0.76 -7.32 11.67
CA ASP A 199 0.58 -7.69 11.22
C ASP A 199 0.49 -9.01 10.47
N ILE A 200 0.60 -8.95 9.15
CA ILE A 200 0.54 -10.12 8.28
C ILE A 200 1.81 -10.96 8.40
N ILE A 201 2.95 -10.36 8.75
CA ILE A 201 4.24 -11.02 8.83
C ILE A 201 4.38 -11.83 10.13
N SER A 202 4.28 -11.15 11.27
CA SER A 202 4.56 -11.75 12.58
C SER A 202 3.32 -12.29 13.29
N ARG A 203 2.12 -11.93 12.79
CA ARG A 203 0.83 -12.21 13.45
C ARG A 203 0.68 -11.56 14.83
N ASN A 204 1.56 -10.61 15.15
CA ASN A 204 1.52 -9.81 16.36
C ASN A 204 1.12 -8.37 16.06
N ALA A 205 -0.17 -8.09 16.06
CA ALA A 205 -0.70 -6.79 15.66
C ALA A 205 -0.04 -5.60 16.37
N LYS A 206 0.27 -5.69 17.66
CA LYS A 206 0.94 -4.61 18.39
C LYS A 206 2.42 -4.45 18.03
N GLY A 207 3.04 -5.44 17.42
CA GLY A 207 4.42 -5.42 16.96
C GLY A 207 4.68 -4.34 15.91
N ILE A 208 3.65 -3.97 15.11
CA ILE A 208 3.77 -2.96 14.05
C ILE A 208 4.28 -1.60 14.56
N PHE A 209 4.03 -1.27 15.84
CA PHE A 209 4.47 0.00 16.45
C PHE A 209 5.95 -0.01 16.89
N SER A 210 6.62 -1.15 16.78
CA SER A 210 8.06 -1.29 17.06
C SER A 210 8.90 -1.45 15.79
N GLU A 211 8.25 -1.52 14.64
CA GLU A 211 8.87 -1.62 13.32
C GLU A 211 9.31 -0.24 12.80
N ILE A 212 9.60 -0.13 11.50
CA ILE A 212 10.04 1.13 10.90
C ILE A 212 8.97 2.23 10.95
N ASP A 213 9.40 3.48 10.74
CA ASP A 213 8.52 4.66 10.78
C ASP A 213 7.96 5.08 9.42
N HIS A 214 8.21 4.31 8.34
CA HIS A 214 7.76 4.68 7.00
C HIS A 214 6.23 4.81 6.96
N GLY A 215 5.48 3.81 7.44
CA GLY A 215 4.03 3.88 7.52
C GLY A 215 3.50 4.95 8.50
N THR A 216 4.27 5.30 9.54
CA THR A 216 3.96 6.45 10.42
C THR A 216 3.98 7.75 9.63
N LYS A 217 5.02 7.96 8.82
CA LYS A 217 5.17 9.11 7.93
C LYS A 217 4.05 9.16 6.89
N VAL A 218 3.76 8.04 6.24
CA VAL A 218 2.66 7.89 5.27
C VAL A 218 1.30 8.22 5.91
N LEU A 219 1.01 7.63 7.07
CA LEU A 219 -0.23 7.89 7.82
C LEU A 219 -0.36 9.37 8.17
N SER A 220 0.73 10.01 8.59
CA SER A 220 0.72 11.40 9.03
C SER A 220 0.24 12.37 7.95
N VAL A 221 0.56 12.10 6.68
CA VAL A 221 0.13 12.90 5.52
C VAL A 221 -1.39 12.99 5.42
N MET A 222 -2.10 11.96 5.89
CA MET A 222 -3.56 11.88 5.85
C MET A 222 -4.22 12.25 7.16
N ALA A 223 -3.69 11.79 8.30
CA ALA A 223 -4.44 11.62 9.54
C ALA A 223 -4.21 12.70 10.60
N VAL A 224 -3.08 13.40 10.58
CA VAL A 224 -2.76 14.42 11.59
C VAL A 224 -3.78 15.55 11.55
N ASN A 225 -4.20 16.01 12.75
CA ASN A 225 -5.14 17.12 12.90
C ASN A 225 -4.67 18.01 14.06
N VAL A 226 -3.67 18.85 13.77
CA VAL A 226 -3.15 19.87 14.70
C VAL A 226 -3.31 21.24 14.04
N PRO A 227 -4.40 21.97 14.31
CA PRO A 227 -4.68 23.26 13.70
C PRO A 227 -3.51 24.25 13.84
N ASN A 228 -3.31 25.06 12.81
CA ASN A 228 -2.22 26.05 12.67
C ASN A 228 -0.81 25.46 12.63
N THR A 229 -0.67 24.13 12.62
CA THR A 229 0.64 23.48 12.63
C THR A 229 0.74 22.41 11.53
N TYR A 230 -0.16 21.44 11.54
CA TYR A 230 -0.16 20.32 10.62
C TYR A 230 -1.58 19.75 10.48
N ILE A 231 -2.17 19.82 9.30
CA ILE A 231 -3.43 19.18 8.94
C ILE A 231 -3.16 18.17 7.82
N GLY A 232 -3.57 16.93 8.01
CA GLY A 232 -3.55 15.90 6.99
C GLY A 232 -4.69 16.05 5.97
N THR A 233 -4.62 15.26 4.89
CA THR A 233 -5.60 15.35 3.79
C THR A 233 -6.97 14.74 4.13
N ALA A 234 -7.07 13.87 5.16
CA ALA A 234 -8.34 13.28 5.61
C ALA A 234 -8.38 13.10 7.13
N PRO A 235 -8.31 14.21 7.91
CA PRO A 235 -8.13 14.14 9.37
C PRO A 235 -9.31 13.54 10.13
N GLU A 236 -10.47 13.36 9.49
CA GLU A 236 -11.66 12.71 10.09
C GLU A 236 -11.96 11.31 9.56
N ALA A 237 -11.14 10.79 8.63
CA ALA A 237 -11.26 9.41 8.18
C ALA A 237 -10.93 8.40 9.30
N SER A 238 -11.37 7.17 9.12
CA SER A 238 -10.93 6.05 9.95
C SER A 238 -9.78 5.32 9.25
N TYR A 239 -8.85 4.75 10.03
CA TYR A 239 -7.65 4.12 9.52
C TYR A 239 -7.50 2.69 10.01
N ALA A 240 -7.13 1.78 9.12
CA ALA A 240 -6.63 0.44 9.45
C ALA A 240 -5.15 0.37 9.08
N LEU A 241 -4.30 -0.02 10.03
CA LEU A 241 -2.86 -0.10 9.82
C LEU A 241 -2.47 -1.56 9.65
N ILE A 242 -1.93 -1.92 8.48
CA ILE A 242 -1.65 -3.30 8.12
C ILE A 242 -0.19 -3.41 7.70
N ARG A 243 0.61 -4.12 8.52
CA ARG A 243 1.98 -4.43 8.16
C ARG A 243 2.01 -5.64 7.24
N CYS A 244 2.60 -5.47 6.05
CA CYS A 244 2.71 -6.51 5.03
C CYS A 244 4.06 -6.55 4.29
N GLU A 245 5.08 -5.86 4.78
CA GLU A 245 6.44 -5.85 4.22
C GLU A 245 7.44 -6.32 5.26
N ASP A 246 8.31 -7.29 4.89
CA ASP A 246 9.43 -7.76 5.70
C ASP A 246 10.72 -7.04 5.29
N ARG A 247 11.09 -6.02 6.05
CA ARG A 247 12.27 -5.18 5.79
C ARG A 247 13.63 -5.87 5.93
N GLN A 248 13.66 -7.15 6.30
CA GLN A 248 14.91 -7.89 6.42
C GLN A 248 15.36 -8.47 5.07
N THR A 249 14.43 -8.69 4.17
CA THR A 249 14.66 -9.30 2.87
C THR A 249 13.63 -8.78 1.86
N GLU A 250 14.05 -8.63 0.62
CA GLU A 250 13.18 -8.31 -0.52
C GLU A 250 12.98 -9.57 -1.37
N SER A 251 11.80 -10.14 -1.40
CA SER A 251 11.56 -11.40 -2.09
C SER A 251 10.14 -11.52 -2.64
N LEU A 252 9.90 -12.49 -3.53
CA LEU A 252 8.56 -12.75 -4.07
C LEU A 252 7.50 -13.09 -3.01
N SER A 253 7.89 -13.41 -1.76
CA SER A 253 6.93 -13.61 -0.68
C SER A 253 6.21 -12.32 -0.26
N GLU A 254 6.77 -11.14 -0.60
CA GLU A 254 6.12 -9.85 -0.38
C GLU A 254 4.77 -9.76 -1.13
N GLU A 255 4.66 -10.37 -2.31
CA GLU A 255 3.40 -10.44 -3.05
C GLU A 255 2.31 -11.19 -2.26
N ASP A 256 2.69 -12.30 -1.58
CA ASP A 256 1.76 -13.09 -0.78
C ASP A 256 1.29 -12.31 0.45
N TYR A 257 2.19 -11.60 1.12
CA TYR A 257 1.86 -10.76 2.27
C TYR A 257 0.98 -9.58 1.87
N TRP A 258 1.31 -8.91 0.76
CA TRP A 258 0.50 -7.81 0.23
C TRP A 258 -0.90 -8.29 -0.20
N ALA A 259 -1.00 -9.44 -0.86
CA ALA A 259 -2.27 -10.02 -1.27
C ALA A 259 -3.16 -10.35 -0.05
N GLU A 260 -2.60 -10.98 0.99
CA GLU A 260 -3.34 -11.26 2.23
C GLU A 260 -3.77 -9.96 2.92
N ALA A 261 -2.92 -8.92 2.93
CA ALA A 261 -3.24 -7.61 3.49
C ALA A 261 -4.39 -6.92 2.74
N ALA A 262 -4.37 -6.95 1.40
CA ALA A 262 -5.43 -6.39 0.57
C ALA A 262 -6.77 -7.12 0.77
N GLU A 263 -6.74 -8.44 0.86
CA GLU A 263 -7.93 -9.26 1.17
C GLU A 263 -8.45 -9.04 2.58
N TYR A 264 -7.56 -8.81 3.55
CA TYR A 264 -7.94 -8.43 4.90
C TYR A 264 -8.60 -7.06 4.93
N ALA A 265 -8.01 -6.05 4.24
CA ALA A 265 -8.60 -4.73 4.10
C ALA A 265 -10.01 -4.79 3.46
N ASP A 266 -10.21 -5.65 2.45
CA ASP A 266 -11.53 -5.91 1.88
C ASP A 266 -12.50 -6.46 2.92
N SER A 267 -12.07 -7.46 3.69
CA SER A 267 -12.92 -8.16 4.65
C SER A 267 -13.40 -7.27 5.79
N ILE A 268 -12.57 -6.34 6.28
CA ILE A 268 -12.94 -5.37 7.32
C ILE A 268 -13.74 -4.17 6.77
N GLY A 269 -13.82 -4.03 5.44
CA GLY A 269 -14.64 -3.04 4.76
C GLY A 269 -13.93 -1.73 4.45
N ALA A 270 -12.63 -1.74 4.16
CA ALA A 270 -11.93 -0.56 3.68
C ALA A 270 -12.57 -0.01 2.40
N ASP A 271 -12.70 1.31 2.30
CA ASP A 271 -13.13 2.00 1.08
C ASP A 271 -11.93 2.26 0.17
N ILE A 272 -10.80 2.58 0.77
CA ILE A 272 -9.56 2.97 0.10
C ILE A 272 -8.41 2.14 0.69
N ILE A 273 -7.51 1.69 -0.16
CA ILE A 273 -6.20 1.17 0.23
C ILE A 273 -5.15 2.18 -0.22
N ASN A 274 -4.34 2.68 0.71
CA ASN A 274 -3.09 3.36 0.41
C ASN A 274 -1.94 2.37 0.50
N SER A 275 -1.26 2.14 -0.61
CA SER A 275 -0.07 1.30 -0.70
C SER A 275 1.10 2.16 -1.18
N SER A 276 2.04 2.42 -0.28
CA SER A 276 3.27 3.16 -0.59
C SER A 276 4.44 2.18 -0.82
N LEU A 277 4.13 1.03 -1.43
CA LEU A 277 5.02 -0.09 -1.72
C LEU A 277 5.12 -0.34 -3.23
N GLY A 278 6.22 -0.97 -3.64
CA GLY A 278 6.39 -1.32 -5.05
C GLY A 278 7.63 -2.17 -5.29
N TYR A 279 7.50 -3.17 -6.15
CA TYR A 279 8.49 -4.24 -6.36
C TYR A 279 8.87 -4.38 -7.83
N HIS A 280 10.16 -4.57 -8.09
CA HIS A 280 10.69 -5.00 -9.38
C HIS A 280 12.02 -5.75 -9.23
N ASP A 281 12.78 -5.46 -8.16
CA ASP A 281 14.11 -5.99 -7.89
C ASP A 281 14.12 -6.70 -6.54
N PHE A 282 14.68 -7.89 -6.48
CA PHE A 282 14.67 -8.76 -5.31
C PHE A 282 16.07 -9.18 -4.93
N ASP A 283 16.27 -9.62 -3.69
CA ASP A 283 17.55 -10.13 -3.17
C ASP A 283 18.10 -11.30 -4.03
N ASP A 284 17.20 -12.14 -4.56
CA ASP A 284 17.53 -13.13 -5.60
C ASP A 284 17.24 -12.53 -6.98
N ALA A 285 18.25 -11.98 -7.61
CA ALA A 285 18.15 -11.33 -8.91
C ALA A 285 17.56 -12.23 -10.02
N THR A 286 17.53 -13.56 -9.82
CA THR A 286 16.88 -14.49 -10.80
C THR A 286 15.36 -14.39 -10.75
N THR A 287 14.80 -13.76 -9.72
CA THR A 287 13.37 -13.54 -9.53
C THR A 287 12.92 -12.12 -9.88
N ASN A 288 13.86 -11.24 -10.30
CA ASN A 288 13.56 -9.88 -10.69
C ASN A 288 12.54 -9.82 -11.82
N TYR A 289 11.59 -8.87 -11.71
CA TYR A 289 10.65 -8.63 -12.78
C TYR A 289 11.34 -8.05 -14.02
N GLN A 290 10.87 -8.49 -15.17
CA GLN A 290 11.20 -7.86 -16.44
C GLN A 290 10.11 -6.84 -16.79
N TYR A 291 10.45 -5.84 -17.60
CA TYR A 291 9.44 -4.86 -18.02
C TYR A 291 8.17 -5.49 -18.61
N ALA A 292 8.33 -6.61 -19.36
CA ALA A 292 7.23 -7.37 -19.93
C ALA A 292 6.28 -8.01 -18.89
N ASP A 293 6.63 -7.98 -17.60
CA ASP A 293 5.79 -8.51 -16.53
C ASP A 293 4.85 -7.44 -15.95
N LEU A 294 5.07 -6.16 -16.31
CA LEU A 294 4.28 -5.03 -15.82
C LEU A 294 3.06 -4.76 -16.72
N ASP A 295 2.20 -5.74 -16.89
CA ASP A 295 0.98 -5.66 -17.70
C ASP A 295 -0.33 -5.62 -16.87
N GLY A 296 -0.18 -5.56 -15.54
CA GLY A 296 -1.30 -5.52 -14.59
C GLY A 296 -1.86 -6.89 -14.20
N GLU A 297 -1.37 -7.99 -14.82
CA GLU A 297 -1.93 -9.34 -14.64
C GLU A 297 -0.89 -10.42 -14.33
N LYS A 298 0.33 -10.33 -14.89
CA LYS A 298 1.33 -11.40 -14.78
C LYS A 298 1.89 -11.57 -13.39
N THR A 299 2.20 -10.47 -12.68
CA THR A 299 2.66 -10.56 -11.31
C THR A 299 1.48 -10.83 -10.39
N MET A 300 1.66 -11.65 -9.37
CA MET A 300 0.58 -11.97 -8.43
C MET A 300 0.05 -10.72 -7.74
N ILE A 301 0.95 -9.80 -7.37
CA ILE A 301 0.58 -8.57 -6.70
C ILE A 301 -0.25 -7.65 -7.61
N SER A 302 0.11 -7.47 -8.89
CA SER A 302 -0.65 -6.64 -9.83
C SER A 302 -2.00 -7.27 -10.20
N HIS A 303 -2.05 -8.60 -10.35
CA HIS A 303 -3.30 -9.31 -10.51
C HIS A 303 -4.24 -9.08 -9.30
N THR A 304 -3.73 -9.25 -8.09
CA THR A 304 -4.50 -9.01 -6.86
C THR A 304 -4.98 -7.56 -6.77
N ALA A 305 -4.12 -6.60 -7.12
CA ALA A 305 -4.45 -5.19 -7.13
C ALA A 305 -5.56 -4.86 -8.15
N SER A 306 -5.51 -5.49 -9.32
CA SER A 306 -6.53 -5.34 -10.38
C SER A 306 -7.91 -5.85 -9.94
N LEU A 307 -7.98 -6.83 -9.03
CA LEU A 307 -9.24 -7.35 -8.49
C LEU A 307 -9.94 -6.37 -7.52
N LEU A 308 -9.21 -5.45 -6.88
CA LEU A 308 -9.76 -4.56 -5.85
C LEU A 308 -10.93 -3.71 -6.34
N ALA A 309 -10.88 -3.24 -7.57
CA ALA A 309 -11.99 -2.47 -8.15
C ALA A 309 -13.27 -3.29 -8.26
N ASN A 310 -13.19 -4.60 -8.53
CA ASN A 310 -14.32 -5.52 -8.57
C ASN A 310 -14.87 -5.78 -7.15
N LYS A 311 -14.12 -5.41 -6.13
CA LYS A 311 -14.55 -5.45 -4.72
C LYS A 311 -15.03 -4.09 -4.21
N GLY A 312 -15.00 -3.06 -5.08
CA GLY A 312 -15.47 -1.70 -4.78
C GLY A 312 -14.51 -0.89 -3.93
N ILE A 313 -13.23 -1.19 -3.99
CA ILE A 313 -12.15 -0.52 -3.26
C ILE A 313 -11.32 0.31 -4.24
N ILE A 314 -10.94 1.50 -3.84
CA ILE A 314 -9.96 2.31 -4.57
C ILE A 314 -8.56 2.00 -4.02
N LEU A 315 -7.72 1.43 -4.88
CA LEU A 315 -6.29 1.32 -4.61
C LEU A 315 -5.59 2.58 -5.09
N VAL A 316 -4.89 3.25 -4.18
CA VAL A 316 -3.95 4.33 -4.47
C VAL A 316 -2.55 3.80 -4.19
N ASN A 317 -1.73 3.68 -5.22
CA ASN A 317 -0.38 3.13 -5.13
C ASN A 317 0.67 4.14 -5.56
N SER A 318 1.81 4.17 -4.89
CA SER A 318 2.97 4.96 -5.31
C SER A 318 3.54 4.42 -6.64
N ALA A 319 4.05 5.33 -7.49
CA ALA A 319 4.60 4.93 -8.80
C ALA A 319 5.95 4.19 -8.70
N GLY A 320 6.70 4.43 -7.61
CA GLY A 320 8.09 4.00 -7.45
C GLY A 320 9.07 5.18 -7.53
N ASN A 321 10.31 4.94 -7.13
CA ASN A 321 11.35 5.97 -7.01
C ASN A 321 12.57 5.68 -7.90
N ASP A 322 12.37 4.98 -9.02
CA ASP A 322 13.43 4.47 -9.90
C ASP A 322 13.69 5.35 -11.12
N GLY A 323 13.07 6.53 -11.21
CA GLY A 323 13.15 7.42 -12.36
C GLY A 323 14.57 7.81 -12.78
N MET A 324 15.53 7.87 -11.84
CA MET A 324 16.95 8.13 -12.12
C MET A 324 17.76 6.85 -12.34
N GLY A 325 17.20 5.69 -12.04
CA GLY A 325 17.84 4.39 -12.18
C GLY A 325 17.79 3.84 -13.60
N THR A 326 18.24 2.61 -13.78
CA THR A 326 18.17 1.88 -15.05
C THR A 326 16.76 1.38 -15.34
N TRP A 327 15.97 1.08 -14.31
CA TRP A 327 14.61 0.60 -14.42
C TRP A 327 13.65 1.66 -14.96
N LYS A 328 13.58 2.82 -14.36
CA LYS A 328 12.76 4.00 -14.70
C LYS A 328 11.24 3.80 -14.67
N LYS A 329 10.75 2.59 -14.79
CA LYS A 329 9.34 2.27 -14.94
C LYS A 329 8.62 2.22 -13.59
N VAL A 330 7.29 2.33 -13.63
CA VAL A 330 6.47 2.09 -12.44
C VAL A 330 6.74 0.69 -11.89
N ASN A 331 6.62 0.52 -10.58
CA ASN A 331 6.80 -0.76 -9.92
C ASN A 331 5.46 -1.48 -9.76
N ALA A 332 5.46 -2.81 -9.74
CA ALA A 332 4.27 -3.57 -9.36
C ALA A 332 3.93 -3.30 -7.88
N PRO A 333 2.65 -3.05 -7.50
CA PRO A 333 1.45 -3.15 -8.30
C PRO A 333 0.98 -1.83 -8.95
N GLY A 334 1.85 -0.82 -9.11
CA GLY A 334 1.49 0.44 -9.76
C GLY A 334 1.07 0.27 -11.22
N ASP A 335 1.41 -0.84 -11.87
CA ASP A 335 0.98 -1.21 -13.22
C ASP A 335 -0.44 -1.79 -13.28
N ALA A 336 -1.07 -2.12 -12.15
CA ALA A 336 -2.40 -2.73 -12.11
C ALA A 336 -3.47 -1.90 -12.83
N HIS A 337 -4.45 -2.58 -13.45
CA HIS A 337 -5.45 -1.97 -14.35
C HIS A 337 -6.27 -0.89 -13.66
N ASN A 338 -6.72 -1.13 -12.44
CA ASN A 338 -7.65 -0.26 -11.73
C ASN A 338 -7.00 0.46 -10.53
N ALA A 339 -5.68 0.37 -10.38
CA ALA A 339 -4.95 1.16 -9.40
C ALA A 339 -4.82 2.61 -9.87
N LEU A 340 -5.05 3.55 -8.96
CA LEU A 340 -4.70 4.94 -9.16
C LEU A 340 -3.24 5.14 -8.73
N THR A 341 -2.34 5.11 -9.70
CA THR A 341 -0.89 5.18 -9.47
C THR A 341 -0.45 6.64 -9.44
N VAL A 342 0.28 7.01 -8.39
CA VAL A 342 0.63 8.40 -8.11
C VAL A 342 2.12 8.64 -8.26
N GLY A 343 2.48 9.54 -9.16
CA GLY A 343 3.84 10.05 -9.34
C GLY A 343 4.12 11.27 -8.46
N ALA A 344 5.39 11.65 -8.36
CA ALA A 344 5.86 12.75 -7.53
C ALA A 344 6.23 13.99 -8.33
N ILE A 345 5.77 15.16 -7.86
CA ILE A 345 6.21 16.47 -8.33
C ILE A 345 6.90 17.25 -7.21
N SER A 346 7.71 18.24 -7.63
CA SER A 346 8.27 19.26 -6.76
C SER A 346 7.27 20.40 -6.51
N GLN A 347 7.63 21.33 -5.62
CA GLN A 347 6.84 22.54 -5.34
C GLN A 347 6.65 23.45 -6.57
N ASN A 348 7.53 23.37 -7.57
CA ASN A 348 7.41 24.09 -8.83
C ASN A 348 6.60 23.33 -9.89
N HIS A 349 5.88 22.28 -9.49
CA HIS A 349 5.08 21.41 -10.35
C HIS A 349 5.90 20.70 -11.46
N LEU A 350 7.20 20.56 -11.26
CA LEU A 350 8.07 19.77 -12.14
C LEU A 350 8.07 18.32 -11.67
N ASN A 351 8.22 17.39 -12.61
CA ASN A 351 8.41 15.98 -12.26
C ASN A 351 9.63 15.83 -11.32
N ALA A 352 9.45 15.15 -10.22
CA ALA A 352 10.58 14.80 -9.35
C ALA A 352 11.45 13.75 -10.07
N PRO A 353 12.76 13.99 -10.24
CA PRO A 353 13.59 13.11 -11.08
C PRO A 353 13.56 11.65 -10.70
N PHE A 354 13.36 11.33 -9.42
CA PHE A 354 13.25 9.96 -8.93
C PHE A 354 11.91 9.29 -9.26
N SER A 355 10.85 10.07 -9.57
CA SER A 355 9.52 9.48 -9.82
C SER A 355 9.55 8.53 -11.00
N SER A 356 9.15 7.29 -10.76
CA SER A 356 9.01 6.27 -11.81
C SER A 356 7.95 6.66 -12.83
N VAL A 357 8.13 6.25 -14.08
CA VAL A 357 7.32 6.64 -15.24
C VAL A 357 6.74 5.43 -15.97
N GLY A 358 5.72 5.66 -16.77
CA GLY A 358 5.14 4.67 -17.68
C GLY A 358 5.91 4.55 -19.02
N PRO A 359 5.27 3.96 -20.02
CA PRO A 359 4.01 3.22 -19.92
C PRO A 359 4.16 1.89 -19.21
N THR A 360 3.05 1.19 -18.96
CA THR A 360 3.05 -0.24 -18.63
C THR A 360 3.44 -1.06 -19.85
N ALA A 361 3.73 -2.36 -19.66
CA ALA A 361 4.13 -3.25 -20.77
C ALA A 361 3.05 -3.41 -21.86
N ASP A 362 1.78 -3.30 -21.47
CA ASP A 362 0.62 -3.32 -22.35
C ASP A 362 0.24 -1.92 -22.90
N GLY A 363 1.09 -0.90 -22.65
CA GLY A 363 0.98 0.43 -23.25
C GLY A 363 0.04 1.42 -22.55
N ARG A 364 -0.48 1.10 -21.34
CA ARG A 364 -1.30 2.05 -20.58
C ARG A 364 -0.46 3.18 -20.00
N ILE A 365 -1.07 4.37 -19.96
CA ILE A 365 -0.47 5.54 -19.32
C ILE A 365 -0.36 5.30 -17.82
N LYS A 366 0.85 5.48 -17.28
CA LYS A 366 1.19 5.53 -15.86
C LYS A 366 2.31 6.57 -15.65
N PRO A 367 2.42 7.20 -14.46
CA PRO A 367 1.42 7.17 -13.39
C PRO A 367 0.07 7.70 -13.87
N ASP A 368 -1.01 7.52 -13.09
CA ASP A 368 -2.31 8.11 -13.42
C ASP A 368 -2.32 9.62 -13.14
N VAL A 369 -1.88 10.00 -11.95
CA VAL A 369 -1.90 11.40 -11.48
C VAL A 369 -0.62 11.73 -10.71
N MET A 370 -0.41 13.02 -10.47
CA MET A 370 0.73 13.56 -9.76
C MET A 370 0.30 14.28 -8.48
N ALA A 371 1.13 14.19 -7.44
CA ALA A 371 1.02 15.02 -6.25
C ALA A 371 2.42 15.39 -5.72
N TYR A 372 2.50 16.30 -4.76
CA TYR A 372 3.78 16.64 -4.13
C TYR A 372 4.45 15.39 -3.58
N GLY A 373 5.73 15.26 -3.87
CA GLY A 373 6.59 14.18 -3.39
C GLY A 373 8.03 14.65 -3.13
N SER A 374 8.32 15.96 -3.35
CA SER A 374 9.67 16.51 -3.23
C SER A 374 9.66 18.02 -2.92
N PRO A 375 9.77 18.45 -1.66
CA PRO A 375 9.58 17.66 -0.44
C PRO A 375 8.12 17.61 0.03
N VAL A 376 7.83 16.67 0.95
CA VAL A 376 6.55 16.59 1.67
C VAL A 376 6.83 16.69 3.18
N ALA A 377 6.05 17.49 3.88
CA ALA A 377 6.08 17.52 5.35
C ALA A 377 5.39 16.28 5.89
N VAL A 378 6.11 15.54 6.74
CA VAL A 378 5.63 14.30 7.37
C VAL A 378 5.99 14.28 8.85
N LEU A 379 5.33 13.40 9.61
CA LEU A 379 5.64 13.16 11.01
C LEU A 379 6.44 11.87 11.15
N SER A 380 7.66 11.98 11.68
CA SER A 380 8.52 10.82 11.90
C SER A 380 8.04 9.95 13.06
N GLY A 381 8.55 8.73 13.18
CA GLY A 381 8.32 7.84 14.32
C GLY A 381 8.81 8.38 15.68
N ARG A 382 9.51 9.50 15.68
CA ARG A 382 9.91 10.24 16.90
C ARG A 382 8.94 11.36 17.27
N GLY A 383 7.90 11.57 16.47
CA GLY A 383 6.93 12.66 16.65
C GLY A 383 7.46 14.03 16.20
N THR A 384 8.51 14.07 15.38
CA THR A 384 9.06 15.31 14.80
C THR A 384 8.54 15.54 13.40
N ILE A 385 8.26 16.79 13.03
CA ILE A 385 7.93 17.14 11.64
C ILE A 385 9.24 17.25 10.86
N VAL A 386 9.35 16.46 9.81
CA VAL A 386 10.49 16.44 8.90
C VAL A 386 10.02 16.58 7.44
N ASN A 387 10.94 16.87 6.55
CA ASN A 387 10.69 16.82 5.11
C ASN A 387 11.22 15.51 4.55
N GLU A 388 10.40 14.85 3.76
CA GLU A 388 10.76 13.62 3.06
C GLU A 388 10.57 13.75 1.55
N MET A 389 11.20 12.87 0.79
CA MET A 389 11.04 12.76 -0.66
C MET A 389 10.65 11.34 -1.04
N GLY A 390 9.70 11.19 -1.95
CA GLY A 390 9.25 9.90 -2.44
C GLY A 390 7.81 9.92 -2.94
N THR A 391 7.51 9.07 -3.92
CA THR A 391 6.15 8.80 -4.37
C THR A 391 5.31 8.17 -3.26
N SER A 392 5.96 7.56 -2.25
CA SER A 392 5.35 7.05 -1.01
C SER A 392 4.59 8.13 -0.24
N PHE A 393 4.94 9.41 -0.41
CA PHE A 393 4.27 10.54 0.24
C PHE A 393 3.31 11.28 -0.70
N SER A 394 3.44 11.10 -2.00
CA SER A 394 2.47 11.56 -2.99
C SER A 394 1.17 10.76 -2.96
N ALA A 395 1.27 9.45 -2.84
CA ALA A 395 0.12 8.54 -2.80
C ALA A 395 -0.85 8.87 -1.64
N PRO A 396 -0.41 9.05 -0.38
CA PRO A 396 -1.32 9.38 0.72
C PRO A 396 -1.97 10.77 0.58
N LEU A 397 -1.33 11.75 -0.07
CA LEU A 397 -2.01 13.01 -0.39
C LEU A 397 -3.28 12.76 -1.20
N ILE A 398 -3.18 11.94 -2.23
CA ILE A 398 -4.30 11.56 -3.09
C ILE A 398 -5.30 10.67 -2.34
N SER A 399 -4.85 9.69 -1.55
CA SER A 399 -5.72 8.78 -0.78
C SER A 399 -6.64 9.54 0.17
N GLY A 400 -6.10 10.50 0.91
CA GLY A 400 -6.89 11.31 1.83
C GLY A 400 -7.87 12.21 1.09
N MET A 401 -7.44 12.88 0.01
CA MET A 401 -8.34 13.70 -0.80
C MET A 401 -9.46 12.90 -1.47
N ILE A 402 -9.19 11.64 -1.88
CA ILE A 402 -10.23 10.73 -2.36
C ILE A 402 -11.25 10.43 -1.25
N ALA A 403 -10.81 10.24 -0.01
CA ALA A 403 -11.73 10.02 1.11
C ALA A 403 -12.67 11.22 1.31
N CYS A 404 -12.16 12.44 1.18
CA CYS A 404 -12.96 13.67 1.24
C CYS A 404 -13.94 13.78 0.07
N LEU A 405 -13.47 13.54 -1.15
CA LEU A 405 -14.32 13.55 -2.35
C LEU A 405 -15.42 12.49 -2.26
N TRP A 406 -15.08 11.27 -1.83
CA TRP A 406 -16.06 10.18 -1.72
C TRP A 406 -17.01 10.36 -0.53
N GLN A 407 -16.61 11.07 0.53
CA GLN A 407 -17.54 11.56 1.56
C GLN A 407 -18.57 12.51 0.94
N ALA A 408 -18.12 13.44 0.10
CA ALA A 408 -18.98 14.44 -0.55
C ALA A 408 -19.92 13.81 -1.61
N LEU A 409 -19.51 12.72 -2.24
CA LEU A 409 -20.22 12.02 -3.31
C LEU A 409 -20.52 10.56 -2.94
N PRO A 410 -21.30 10.28 -1.88
CA PRO A 410 -21.43 8.95 -1.29
C PRO A 410 -22.19 7.94 -2.16
N HIS A 411 -22.86 8.41 -3.21
CA HIS A 411 -23.59 7.59 -4.19
C HIS A 411 -22.72 7.14 -5.36
N LYS A 412 -21.52 7.70 -5.51
CA LYS A 412 -20.59 7.31 -6.57
C LYS A 412 -19.87 6.01 -6.23
N THR A 413 -19.64 5.20 -7.25
CA THR A 413 -18.83 3.98 -7.17
C THR A 413 -17.33 4.32 -7.11
N ALA A 414 -16.50 3.37 -6.70
CA ALA A 414 -15.04 3.50 -6.72
C ALA A 414 -14.51 3.93 -8.10
N LYS A 415 -15.01 3.29 -9.16
CA LYS A 415 -14.65 3.62 -10.55
C LYS A 415 -15.01 5.05 -10.93
N GLU A 416 -16.23 5.49 -10.61
CA GLU A 416 -16.67 6.87 -10.90
C GLU A 416 -15.81 7.90 -10.15
N ILE A 417 -15.40 7.63 -8.91
CA ILE A 417 -14.49 8.51 -8.15
C ILE A 417 -13.12 8.59 -8.83
N ILE A 418 -12.52 7.46 -9.24
CA ILE A 418 -11.25 7.44 -9.98
C ILE A 418 -11.37 8.26 -11.28
N ASP A 419 -12.47 8.06 -12.03
CA ASP A 419 -12.70 8.79 -13.28
C ASP A 419 -12.86 10.30 -13.06
N LEU A 420 -13.53 10.72 -11.98
CA LEU A 420 -13.64 12.13 -11.60
C LEU A 420 -12.27 12.74 -11.25
N VAL A 421 -11.44 12.00 -10.50
CA VAL A 421 -10.08 12.43 -10.16
C VAL A 421 -9.25 12.64 -11.44
N ARG A 422 -9.21 11.65 -12.34
CA ARG A 422 -8.49 11.77 -13.62
C ARG A 422 -9.03 12.94 -14.47
N LYS A 423 -10.36 13.06 -14.63
CA LYS A 423 -11.01 14.12 -15.43
C LYS A 423 -10.78 15.52 -14.86
N SER A 424 -10.57 15.65 -13.56
CA SER A 424 -10.30 16.93 -12.92
C SER A 424 -8.87 17.43 -13.15
N SER A 425 -7.95 16.53 -13.51
CA SER A 425 -6.52 16.80 -13.63
C SER A 425 -6.20 17.76 -14.76
N ASP A 426 -5.12 18.51 -14.61
CA ASP A 426 -4.74 19.64 -15.48
C ASP A 426 -4.26 19.21 -16.88
N ARG A 427 -3.86 17.93 -17.05
CA ARG A 427 -3.41 17.33 -18.33
C ARG A 427 -4.38 16.27 -18.87
N TYR A 428 -5.63 16.27 -18.43
CA TYR A 428 -6.58 15.21 -18.80
C TYR A 428 -6.72 15.04 -20.32
N THR A 429 -6.68 16.11 -21.10
CA THR A 429 -6.82 16.07 -22.57
C THR A 429 -5.53 15.71 -23.31
N THR A 430 -4.39 15.81 -22.66
CA THR A 430 -3.05 15.56 -23.22
C THR A 430 -2.17 14.80 -22.25
N PRO A 431 -2.60 13.61 -21.81
CA PRO A 431 -1.84 12.82 -20.83
C PRO A 431 -0.56 12.26 -21.45
N ASP A 432 0.45 12.04 -20.60
CA ASP A 432 1.73 11.43 -21.00
C ASP A 432 2.22 10.41 -19.97
N ASN A 433 3.34 9.73 -20.25
CA ASN A 433 3.88 8.69 -19.39
C ASN A 433 4.77 9.21 -18.26
N VAL A 434 4.93 10.53 -18.10
CA VAL A 434 5.71 11.16 -17.02
C VAL A 434 4.77 11.77 -15.99
N PHE A 435 3.77 12.52 -16.44
CA PHE A 435 2.82 13.23 -15.58
C PHE A 435 1.45 12.53 -15.49
N GLY A 436 1.21 11.49 -16.28
CA GLY A 436 -0.10 10.89 -16.38
C GLY A 436 -1.14 11.91 -16.87
N TYR A 437 -2.30 11.92 -16.21
CA TYR A 437 -3.32 12.95 -16.44
C TYR A 437 -3.03 14.27 -15.72
N GLY A 438 -1.89 14.37 -15.02
CA GLY A 438 -1.44 15.58 -14.33
C GLY A 438 -1.90 15.67 -12.87
N ILE A 439 -1.97 16.90 -12.36
CA ILE A 439 -2.32 17.20 -10.97
C ILE A 439 -3.85 17.31 -10.86
N PRO A 440 -4.52 16.47 -10.03
CA PRO A 440 -5.97 16.54 -9.88
C PRO A 440 -6.41 17.77 -9.07
N ASP A 441 -7.52 18.37 -9.50
CA ASP A 441 -8.24 19.41 -8.77
C ASP A 441 -9.48 18.78 -8.10
N PHE A 442 -9.41 18.54 -6.80
CA PHE A 442 -10.48 17.84 -6.08
C PHE A 442 -11.76 18.68 -5.93
N TRP A 443 -11.67 20.02 -5.99
CA TRP A 443 -12.87 20.88 -6.02
C TRP A 443 -13.57 20.79 -7.39
N LYS A 444 -12.81 20.77 -8.48
CA LYS A 444 -13.35 20.53 -9.83
C LYS A 444 -13.97 19.12 -9.94
N ALA A 445 -13.33 18.10 -9.34
CA ALA A 445 -13.86 16.74 -9.29
C ALA A 445 -15.22 16.69 -8.56
N TYR A 446 -15.33 17.37 -7.40
CA TYR A 446 -16.58 17.48 -6.65
C TYR A 446 -17.69 18.15 -7.47
N ASN A 447 -17.41 19.29 -8.10
CA ASN A 447 -18.40 20.00 -8.93
C ASN A 447 -18.79 19.18 -10.16
N GLY A 448 -17.87 18.40 -10.75
CA GLY A 448 -18.12 17.50 -11.86
C GLY A 448 -19.01 16.31 -11.49
N GLY A 449 -18.87 15.83 -10.25
CA GLY A 449 -19.66 14.70 -9.73
C GLY A 449 -21.09 15.04 -9.31
N ASN A 450 -21.37 16.31 -9.09
CA ASN A 450 -22.71 16.81 -8.73
C ASN A 450 -23.60 17.13 -9.96
N LYS A 451 -23.06 17.05 -11.17
CA LYS A 451 -23.79 17.21 -12.43
C LYS A 451 -24.32 15.86 -12.89
#